data_2b80289378cb116dbf5b7d54513c7058
#
_entry.id   2b80289378cb116dbf5b7d54513c7058
#
_cell.length_a   1.000
_cell.length_b   1.000
_cell.length_c   1.000
_cell.angle_alpha   90.00
_cell.angle_beta   90.00
_cell.angle_gamma   90.00
#
_symmetry.space_group_name_H-M   'P 1'
#
loop_
_entity.id
_entity.type
_entity.pdbx_description
1 polymer ?
#
loop_
_entity_poly.entity_id
_entity_poly.type
_entity_poly.pdbx_seq_one_letter_code
_entity_poly.pdbx_strand_id
1 'polypeptide(L)'
;NGQVQVNRGFRVQFNNSIGPYKGGLRLHPSVNLGIIKFLGFEQVFKNSLTTLPIGGGKGGSDFDPKGKSDREIMAFCQSFMTELCKYIGADVDVPAGDIGTGAREIGFLFGQYKRIRGSYEGVLTGKGLTYGGSLARTQATGYGLLYLTNALWKDHGMSLEGKTAAVSGSGNVAIYAIEKAQQLGVKVVTCSDSTGWIYDPNGIDVALLKEVKEVKRARLTEYAAAKSTAEYHAKQNGEHGVWQYKVDLALPCATQNELDIEDAKMLVANGV
;
A
#
# COMPACT_ATOMS: atom_id res chain seq x y z
N ASN A 1 -27.29 12.64 3.83
CA ASN A 1 -28.63 12.03 4.01
C ASN A 1 -29.20 12.21 5.42
N GLY A 2 -28.53 12.92 6.36
CA GLY A 2 -28.98 13.15 7.73
C GLY A 2 -28.98 11.91 8.65
N GLN A 3 -28.47 10.77 8.18
CA GLN A 3 -28.34 9.56 9.01
C GLN A 3 -27.00 9.53 9.71
N VAL A 4 -27.01 9.19 11.00
CA VAL A 4 -25.80 8.95 11.79
C VAL A 4 -25.16 7.64 11.35
N GLN A 5 -23.85 7.68 11.06
CA GLN A 5 -23.04 6.50 10.79
C GLN A 5 -22.08 6.29 11.97
N VAL A 6 -22.02 5.07 12.47
CA VAL A 6 -21.14 4.70 13.59
C VAL A 6 -20.06 3.75 13.10
N ASN A 7 -18.81 4.09 13.33
CA ASN A 7 -17.65 3.25 13.02
C ASN A 7 -16.77 3.10 14.25
N ARG A 8 -16.09 1.96 14.36
CA ARG A 8 -15.10 1.73 15.42
C ARG A 8 -13.74 2.17 14.93
N GLY A 9 -13.04 2.95 15.76
CA GLY A 9 -11.67 3.38 15.51
C GLY A 9 -10.72 2.81 16.55
N PHE A 10 -9.48 2.50 16.11
CA PHE A 10 -8.44 1.90 16.94
C PHE A 10 -7.10 2.59 16.71
N ARG A 11 -6.31 2.77 17.78
CA ARG A 11 -4.88 3.07 17.71
C ARG A 11 -4.15 2.22 18.72
N VAL A 12 -3.25 1.36 18.26
CA VAL A 12 -2.38 0.53 19.09
C VAL A 12 -0.98 1.16 19.06
N GLN A 13 -0.59 1.67 20.21
CA GLN A 13 0.75 2.13 20.52
C GLN A 13 1.52 0.93 21.07
N PHE A 14 2.24 0.20 20.18
CA PHE A 14 2.72 -1.12 20.53
C PHE A 14 4.06 -1.08 21.29
N ASN A 15 5.05 -0.34 20.78
CA ASN A 15 6.36 -0.22 21.39
C ASN A 15 7.04 1.09 20.99
N ASN A 16 7.59 1.80 21.96
CA ASN A 16 8.30 3.07 21.78
C ASN A 16 9.71 3.07 22.40
N SER A 17 10.29 1.89 22.64
CA SER A 17 11.59 1.77 23.32
C SER A 17 12.73 2.46 22.58
N ILE A 18 12.64 2.61 21.25
CA ILE A 18 13.67 3.24 20.43
C ILE A 18 13.23 4.57 19.81
N GLY A 19 12.00 5.02 20.07
CA GLY A 19 11.49 6.29 19.54
C GLY A 19 9.96 6.35 19.50
N PRO A 20 9.37 7.46 19.03
CA PRO A 20 7.93 7.65 18.97
C PRO A 20 7.23 6.50 18.24
N TYR A 21 6.01 6.19 18.66
CA TYR A 21 5.18 5.20 17.91
C TYR A 21 4.98 5.66 16.47
N LYS A 22 5.10 4.74 15.54
CA LYS A 22 4.99 5.03 14.10
C LYS A 22 4.29 3.90 13.37
N GLY A 23 3.31 4.24 12.55
CA GLY A 23 2.63 3.28 11.68
C GLY A 23 1.33 3.81 11.09
N GLY A 24 0.81 3.10 10.08
CA GLY A 24 -0.32 3.51 9.26
C GLY A 24 -1.67 3.48 9.97
N LEU A 25 -2.64 4.13 9.34
CA LEU A 25 -4.07 4.05 9.66
C LEU A 25 -4.78 3.30 8.52
N ARG A 26 -5.35 2.14 8.80
CA ARG A 26 -6.09 1.34 7.82
C ARG A 26 -7.57 1.65 7.86
N LEU A 27 -8.17 1.99 6.73
CA LEU A 27 -9.62 2.17 6.58
C LEU A 27 -10.17 1.05 5.70
N HIS A 28 -10.76 0.05 6.33
CA HIS A 28 -11.31 -1.11 5.64
C HIS A 28 -12.34 -1.82 6.51
N PRO A 29 -13.46 -2.35 5.96
CA PRO A 29 -14.51 -3.01 6.74
C PRO A 29 -14.04 -4.18 7.62
N SER A 30 -12.95 -4.84 7.24
CA SER A 30 -12.39 -5.95 8.02
C SER A 30 -11.61 -5.53 9.26
N VAL A 31 -11.36 -4.23 9.46
CA VAL A 31 -10.56 -3.74 10.59
C VAL A 31 -11.24 -4.05 11.91
N ASN A 32 -10.47 -4.69 12.78
CA ASN A 32 -10.84 -4.95 14.17
C ASN A 32 -9.60 -4.84 15.06
N LEU A 33 -9.79 -4.86 16.38
CA LEU A 33 -8.69 -4.69 17.32
C LEU A 33 -7.61 -5.77 17.19
N GLY A 34 -7.96 -7.02 16.90
CA GLY A 34 -7.01 -8.13 16.70
C GLY A 34 -6.08 -7.87 15.53
N ILE A 35 -6.64 -7.48 14.38
CA ILE A 35 -5.87 -7.11 13.17
C ILE A 35 -4.94 -5.93 13.47
N ILE A 36 -5.42 -4.88 14.13
CA ILE A 36 -4.60 -3.71 14.45
C ILE A 36 -3.47 -4.04 15.43
N LYS A 37 -3.69 -4.91 16.40
CA LYS A 37 -2.62 -5.41 17.29
C LYS A 37 -1.56 -6.18 16.51
N PHE A 38 -1.97 -7.10 15.64
CA PHE A 38 -1.04 -7.85 14.81
C PHE A 38 -0.20 -6.95 13.90
N LEU A 39 -0.87 -6.03 13.20
CA LEU A 39 -0.18 -5.07 12.34
C LEU A 39 0.74 -4.11 13.13
N GLY A 40 0.40 -3.79 14.38
CA GLY A 40 1.27 -3.03 15.28
C GLY A 40 2.52 -3.80 15.66
N PHE A 41 2.39 -5.10 15.89
CA PHE A 41 3.51 -6.02 16.13
C PHE A 41 4.45 -6.09 14.92
N GLU A 42 3.93 -6.31 13.72
CA GLU A 42 4.72 -6.29 12.49
C GLU A 42 5.45 -4.94 12.30
N GLN A 43 4.77 -3.84 12.62
CA GLN A 43 5.34 -2.50 12.48
C GLN A 43 6.56 -2.26 13.38
N VAL A 44 6.63 -2.91 14.55
CA VAL A 44 7.82 -2.84 15.43
C VAL A 44 9.05 -3.39 14.72
N PHE A 45 8.97 -4.57 14.14
CA PHE A 45 10.09 -5.18 13.43
C PHE A 45 10.44 -4.39 12.16
N LYS A 46 9.44 -3.99 11.39
CA LYS A 46 9.64 -3.17 10.19
C LYS A 46 10.43 -1.90 10.52
N ASN A 47 10.05 -1.18 11.56
CA ASN A 47 10.66 0.09 11.92
C ASN A 47 12.07 -0.10 12.52
N SER A 48 12.28 -1.13 13.35
CA SER A 48 13.59 -1.42 13.93
C SER A 48 14.66 -1.73 12.87
N LEU A 49 14.28 -2.34 11.77
CA LEU A 49 15.19 -2.65 10.66
C LEU A 49 15.59 -1.43 9.82
N THR A 50 14.95 -0.27 10.02
CA THR A 50 15.31 0.97 9.31
C THR A 50 16.53 1.67 9.90
N THR A 51 16.99 1.27 11.08
CA THR A 51 18.04 1.94 11.89
C THR A 51 17.65 3.33 12.39
N LEU A 52 16.41 3.79 12.15
CA LEU A 52 15.90 5.07 12.62
C LEU A 52 15.31 4.95 14.04
N PRO A 53 15.35 6.02 14.85
CA PRO A 53 14.79 6.02 16.20
C PRO A 53 13.27 6.17 16.17
N ILE A 54 12.58 5.18 15.65
CA ILE A 54 11.11 5.13 15.54
C ILE A 54 10.57 3.80 16.08
N GLY A 55 9.57 3.91 16.93
CA GLY A 55 8.85 2.77 17.50
C GLY A 55 7.79 2.20 16.56
N GLY A 56 6.95 1.31 17.06
CA GLY A 56 5.89 0.65 16.31
C GLY A 56 4.50 0.98 16.83
N GLY A 57 3.61 1.35 15.93
CA GLY A 57 2.20 1.54 16.21
C GLY A 57 1.35 1.29 14.96
N LYS A 58 0.07 1.05 15.15
CA LYS A 58 -0.89 0.87 14.07
C LYS A 58 -2.27 1.35 14.47
N GLY A 59 -3.03 1.83 13.52
CA GLY A 59 -4.41 2.21 13.77
C GLY A 59 -5.31 1.95 12.57
N GLY A 60 -6.55 2.31 12.72
CA GLY A 60 -7.53 2.18 11.64
C GLY A 60 -8.96 2.18 12.14
N SER A 61 -9.87 1.95 11.20
CA SER A 61 -11.30 1.85 11.45
C SER A 61 -11.95 0.88 10.47
N ASP A 62 -13.08 0.31 10.87
CA ASP A 62 -13.99 -0.48 10.03
C ASP A 62 -14.76 0.37 9.00
N PHE A 63 -14.49 1.66 8.92
CA PHE A 63 -15.01 2.55 7.89
C PHE A 63 -14.56 2.10 6.49
N ASP A 64 -15.51 1.95 5.57
CA ASP A 64 -15.22 1.65 4.16
C ASP A 64 -15.23 2.95 3.33
N PRO A 65 -14.08 3.42 2.82
CA PRO A 65 -14.02 4.60 1.98
C PRO A 65 -14.51 4.36 0.54
N LYS A 66 -14.69 3.09 0.12
CA LYS A 66 -15.11 2.78 -1.24
C LYS A 66 -16.52 3.27 -1.52
N GLY A 67 -16.70 3.95 -2.65
CA GLY A 67 -18.00 4.48 -3.07
C GLY A 67 -18.49 5.69 -2.25
N LYS A 68 -17.68 6.20 -1.32
CA LYS A 68 -17.98 7.43 -0.56
C LYS A 68 -17.49 8.66 -1.30
N SER A 69 -18.23 9.74 -1.16
CA SER A 69 -17.83 11.06 -1.64
C SER A 69 -16.68 11.63 -0.79
N ASP A 70 -15.94 12.58 -1.35
CA ASP A 70 -14.87 13.29 -0.61
C ASP A 70 -15.40 13.96 0.65
N ARG A 71 -16.64 14.47 0.63
CA ARG A 71 -17.29 15.06 1.78
C ARG A 71 -17.55 14.04 2.90
N GLU A 72 -18.01 12.85 2.58
CA GLU A 72 -18.26 11.78 3.55
C GLU A 72 -16.94 11.29 4.16
N ILE A 73 -15.92 11.10 3.33
CA ILE A 73 -14.58 10.69 3.79
C ILE A 73 -13.96 11.77 4.67
N MET A 74 -14.08 13.04 4.28
CA MET A 74 -13.59 14.16 5.09
C MET A 74 -14.31 14.24 6.44
N ALA A 75 -15.63 14.07 6.47
CA ALA A 75 -16.41 14.07 7.72
C ALA A 75 -15.97 12.94 8.66
N PHE A 76 -15.74 11.74 8.13
CA PHE A 76 -15.19 10.62 8.89
C PHE A 76 -13.79 10.94 9.42
N CYS A 77 -12.87 11.40 8.58
CA CYS A 77 -11.49 11.74 8.97
C CYS A 77 -11.46 12.82 10.05
N GLN A 78 -12.33 13.81 9.96
CA GLN A 78 -12.44 14.86 10.97
C GLN A 78 -12.95 14.32 12.30
N SER A 79 -13.99 13.49 12.28
CA SER A 79 -14.52 12.85 13.49
C SER A 79 -13.48 11.93 14.15
N PHE A 80 -12.82 11.08 13.35
CA PHE A 80 -11.79 10.17 13.84
C PHE A 80 -10.59 10.93 14.45
N MET A 81 -10.13 12.00 13.78
CA MET A 81 -9.01 12.80 14.28
C MET A 81 -9.37 13.60 15.54
N THR A 82 -10.62 13.98 15.73
CA THR A 82 -11.07 14.68 16.94
C THR A 82 -10.80 13.86 18.20
N GLU A 83 -10.93 12.54 18.12
CA GLU A 83 -10.56 11.65 19.22
C GLU A 83 -9.06 11.30 19.20
N LEU A 84 -8.50 10.99 18.05
CA LEU A 84 -7.13 10.54 17.90
C LEU A 84 -6.10 11.61 18.30
N CYS A 85 -6.38 12.89 18.06
CA CYS A 85 -5.45 14.00 18.36
C CYS A 85 -5.03 14.12 19.82
N LYS A 86 -5.78 13.47 20.73
CA LYS A 86 -5.46 13.43 22.18
C LYS A 86 -4.25 12.54 22.49
N TYR A 87 -3.90 11.63 21.60
CA TYR A 87 -2.93 10.54 21.83
C TYR A 87 -1.72 10.60 20.91
N ILE A 88 -1.71 11.48 19.91
CA ILE A 88 -0.67 11.57 18.89
C ILE A 88 0.05 12.92 18.91
N GLY A 89 1.22 12.96 18.32
CA GLY A 89 2.05 14.16 18.22
C GLY A 89 3.40 13.82 17.59
N ALA A 90 4.16 14.83 17.20
CA ALA A 90 5.45 14.66 16.51
C ALA A 90 6.45 13.76 17.26
N ASP A 91 6.47 13.88 18.58
CA ASP A 91 7.41 13.17 19.47
C ASP A 91 6.75 12.05 20.29
N VAL A 92 5.47 11.78 20.05
CA VAL A 92 4.70 10.75 20.78
C VAL A 92 4.31 9.61 19.87
N ASP A 93 3.54 9.92 18.85
CA ASP A 93 2.98 8.94 17.92
C ASP A 93 2.68 9.61 16.58
N VAL A 94 3.28 9.11 15.52
CA VAL A 94 3.18 9.68 14.17
C VAL A 94 2.48 8.69 13.23
N PRO A 95 1.16 8.80 13.04
CA PRO A 95 0.43 7.98 12.09
C PRO A 95 0.83 8.25 10.63
N ALA A 96 0.45 7.33 9.74
CA ALA A 96 0.75 7.38 8.32
C ALA A 96 -0.41 6.80 7.48
N GLY A 97 -0.25 6.81 6.17
CA GLY A 97 -1.14 6.09 5.26
C GLY A 97 -1.01 4.58 5.36
N ASP A 98 -2.08 3.89 4.99
CA ASP A 98 -2.19 2.42 4.84
C ASP A 98 -3.35 2.12 3.86
N ILE A 99 -3.83 0.88 3.80
CA ILE A 99 -5.01 0.53 2.98
C ILE A 99 -6.18 1.48 3.31
N GLY A 100 -6.76 2.08 2.28
CA GLY A 100 -7.87 3.03 2.40
C GLY A 100 -7.50 4.43 2.92
N THR A 101 -6.23 4.70 3.20
CA THR A 101 -5.74 5.99 3.68
C THR A 101 -4.59 6.48 2.83
N GLY A 102 -4.88 7.24 1.80
CA GLY A 102 -3.91 7.87 0.91
C GLY A 102 -3.64 9.33 1.26
N ALA A 103 -3.02 10.06 0.33
CA ALA A 103 -2.67 11.47 0.50
C ALA A 103 -3.89 12.37 0.81
N ARG A 104 -5.05 12.07 0.21
CA ARG A 104 -6.31 12.78 0.44
C ARG A 104 -6.76 12.64 1.90
N GLU A 105 -6.85 11.43 2.40
CA GLU A 105 -7.26 11.12 3.78
C GLU A 105 -6.27 11.72 4.79
N ILE A 106 -4.96 11.60 4.53
CA ILE A 106 -3.92 12.23 5.35
C ILE A 106 -4.10 13.75 5.36
N GLY A 107 -4.46 14.37 4.24
CA GLY A 107 -4.75 15.79 4.18
C GLY A 107 -5.93 16.18 5.07
N PHE A 108 -7.03 15.43 5.04
CA PHE A 108 -8.20 15.66 5.90
C PHE A 108 -7.88 15.47 7.39
N LEU A 109 -7.12 14.41 7.73
CA LEU A 109 -6.68 14.14 9.09
C LEU A 109 -5.75 15.25 9.62
N PHE A 110 -4.77 15.66 8.82
CA PHE A 110 -3.82 16.72 9.20
C PHE A 110 -4.51 18.07 9.38
N GLY A 111 -5.42 18.42 8.47
CA GLY A 111 -6.19 19.65 8.56
C GLY A 111 -7.01 19.72 9.86
N GLN A 112 -7.65 18.62 10.26
CA GLN A 112 -8.39 18.57 11.53
C GLN A 112 -7.46 18.61 12.75
N TYR A 113 -6.33 17.89 12.72
CA TYR A 113 -5.33 17.94 13.78
C TYR A 113 -4.86 19.39 14.01
N LYS A 114 -4.44 20.07 12.93
CA LYS A 114 -4.01 21.47 12.98
C LYS A 114 -5.10 22.40 13.52
N ARG A 115 -6.36 22.18 13.10
CA ARG A 115 -7.52 22.97 13.57
C ARG A 115 -7.74 22.85 15.06
N ILE A 116 -7.58 21.64 15.64
CA ILE A 116 -7.80 21.39 17.08
C ILE A 116 -6.60 21.83 17.91
N ARG A 117 -5.39 21.46 17.49
CA ARG A 117 -4.16 21.71 18.25
C ARG A 117 -3.66 23.15 18.13
N GLY A 118 -4.07 23.88 17.07
CA GLY A 118 -3.60 25.24 16.80
C GLY A 118 -2.13 25.32 16.39
N SER A 119 -1.45 24.18 16.15
CA SER A 119 -0.02 24.10 15.85
C SER A 119 0.23 23.43 14.51
N TYR A 120 1.33 23.82 13.86
CA TYR A 120 1.88 23.15 12.68
C TYR A 120 3.11 22.35 13.11
N GLU A 121 2.96 21.05 13.19
CA GLU A 121 3.99 20.16 13.72
C GLU A 121 4.18 18.90 12.85
N GLY A 122 5.25 18.15 13.12
CA GLY A 122 5.65 16.95 12.37
C GLY A 122 4.79 15.70 12.61
N VAL A 123 3.52 15.86 12.92
CA VAL A 123 2.55 14.77 13.06
C VAL A 123 2.07 14.32 11.69
N LEU A 124 1.78 13.03 11.52
CA LEU A 124 1.38 12.38 10.28
C LEU A 124 2.45 12.42 9.17
N THR A 125 2.68 11.30 8.53
CA THR A 125 3.47 11.20 7.29
C THR A 125 2.56 10.84 6.11
N GLY A 126 3.04 11.13 4.89
CA GLY A 126 2.22 11.02 3.68
C GLY A 126 1.45 12.30 3.34
N LYS A 127 1.83 13.41 3.96
CA LYS A 127 1.29 14.75 3.66
C LYS A 127 1.71 15.21 2.26
N GLY A 128 0.93 16.13 1.68
CA GLY A 128 1.31 16.83 0.45
C GLY A 128 2.54 17.73 0.67
N LEU A 129 3.29 17.98 -0.39
CA LEU A 129 4.52 18.81 -0.34
C LEU A 129 4.28 20.21 0.22
N THR A 130 3.11 20.79 -0.06
CA THR A 130 2.77 22.16 0.37
C THR A 130 2.49 22.28 1.88
N TYR A 131 2.36 21.16 2.60
CA TYR A 131 2.08 21.16 4.03
C TYR A 131 2.91 20.10 4.81
N GLY A 132 4.19 20.03 4.50
CA GLY A 132 5.17 19.26 5.27
C GLY A 132 5.41 17.83 4.80
N GLY A 133 5.04 17.51 3.56
CA GLY A 133 5.33 16.22 2.95
C GLY A 133 6.76 16.10 2.44
N SER A 134 7.18 14.88 2.15
CA SER A 134 8.51 14.55 1.60
C SER A 134 8.41 14.16 0.13
N LEU A 135 9.43 14.50 -0.64
CA LEU A 135 9.62 14.01 -2.01
C LEU A 135 9.78 12.48 -2.02
N ALA A 136 9.45 11.85 -3.14
CA ALA A 136 9.58 10.42 -3.40
C ALA A 136 8.80 9.49 -2.44
N ARG A 137 7.95 10.01 -1.56
CA ARG A 137 7.17 9.18 -0.63
C ARG A 137 6.21 8.23 -1.36
N THR A 138 5.63 8.69 -2.47
CA THR A 138 4.69 7.89 -3.28
C THR A 138 5.39 6.66 -3.85
N GLN A 139 6.62 6.80 -4.33
CA GLN A 139 7.41 5.74 -4.93
C GLN A 139 8.11 4.85 -3.90
N ALA A 140 8.31 5.34 -2.68
CA ALA A 140 9.26 4.77 -1.73
C ALA A 140 9.10 3.27 -1.46
N THR A 141 7.88 2.78 -1.32
CA THR A 141 7.65 1.36 -0.98
C THR A 141 7.98 0.45 -2.18
N GLY A 142 7.43 0.74 -3.35
CA GLY A 142 7.70 -0.05 -4.57
C GLY A 142 9.17 0.03 -4.99
N TYR A 143 9.76 1.22 -4.95
CA TYR A 143 11.19 1.41 -5.27
C TYR A 143 12.09 0.70 -4.26
N GLY A 144 11.79 0.80 -2.97
CA GLY A 144 12.56 0.14 -1.90
C GLY A 144 12.56 -1.37 -2.05
N LEU A 145 11.43 -1.97 -2.42
CA LEU A 145 11.34 -3.39 -2.72
C LEU A 145 12.35 -3.78 -3.81
N LEU A 146 12.37 -3.06 -4.93
CA LEU A 146 13.28 -3.38 -6.04
C LEU A 146 14.74 -3.06 -5.73
N TYR A 147 15.02 -2.04 -4.93
CA TYR A 147 16.40 -1.79 -4.48
C TYR A 147 16.91 -2.93 -3.60
N LEU A 148 16.10 -3.44 -2.66
CA LEU A 148 16.46 -4.60 -1.84
C LEU A 148 16.65 -5.85 -2.71
N THR A 149 15.70 -6.14 -3.60
CA THR A 149 15.80 -7.29 -4.53
C THR A 149 17.08 -7.22 -5.38
N ASN A 150 17.39 -6.04 -5.93
CA ASN A 150 18.60 -5.85 -6.74
C ASN A 150 19.89 -6.02 -5.90
N ALA A 151 19.89 -5.52 -4.67
CA ALA A 151 21.04 -5.69 -3.76
C ALA A 151 21.24 -7.17 -3.42
N LEU A 152 20.17 -7.87 -3.05
CA LEU A 152 20.21 -9.31 -2.75
C LEU A 152 20.72 -10.14 -3.94
N TRP A 153 20.21 -9.86 -5.14
CA TRP A 153 20.62 -10.57 -6.35
C TRP A 153 22.10 -10.32 -6.68
N LYS A 154 22.56 -9.07 -6.57
CA LYS A 154 23.98 -8.74 -6.78
C LYS A 154 24.90 -9.45 -5.78
N ASP A 155 24.50 -9.56 -4.52
CA ASP A 155 25.26 -10.28 -3.49
C ASP A 155 25.42 -11.78 -3.83
N HIS A 156 24.43 -12.34 -4.56
CA HIS A 156 24.47 -13.71 -5.09
C HIS A 156 25.08 -13.82 -6.51
N GLY A 157 25.69 -12.76 -7.02
CA GLY A 157 26.31 -12.76 -8.35
C GLY A 157 25.30 -12.77 -9.51
N MET A 158 24.04 -12.41 -9.25
CA MET A 158 22.97 -12.40 -10.25
C MET A 158 22.61 -10.97 -10.71
N SER A 159 21.94 -10.85 -11.84
CA SER A 159 21.45 -9.58 -12.40
C SER A 159 19.94 -9.64 -12.65
N LEU A 160 19.25 -8.53 -12.41
CA LEU A 160 17.84 -8.36 -12.74
C LEU A 160 17.61 -8.09 -14.24
N GLU A 161 18.61 -7.60 -14.96
CA GLU A 161 18.47 -7.22 -16.37
C GLU A 161 18.08 -8.42 -17.24
N GLY A 162 17.06 -8.22 -18.08
CA GLY A 162 16.52 -9.25 -18.96
C GLY A 162 15.61 -10.28 -18.27
N LYS A 163 15.39 -10.16 -16.98
CA LYS A 163 14.53 -11.05 -16.21
C LYS A 163 13.05 -10.73 -16.36
N THR A 164 12.20 -11.69 -15.99
CA THR A 164 10.74 -11.55 -16.00
C THR A 164 10.18 -11.56 -14.58
N ALA A 165 9.10 -10.82 -14.34
CA ALA A 165 8.46 -10.78 -13.03
C ALA A 165 6.94 -10.86 -13.11
N ALA A 166 6.36 -11.56 -12.14
CA ALA A 166 4.95 -11.47 -11.80
C ALA A 166 4.78 -10.51 -10.62
N VAL A 167 3.84 -9.57 -10.75
CA VAL A 167 3.49 -8.60 -9.71
C VAL A 167 2.01 -8.75 -9.40
N SER A 168 1.64 -8.82 -8.13
CA SER A 168 0.26 -8.72 -7.67
C SER A 168 -0.10 -7.29 -7.30
N GLY A 169 -1.40 -6.97 -7.40
CA GLY A 169 -1.88 -5.61 -7.13
C GLY A 169 -1.75 -4.66 -8.31
N SER A 170 -2.40 -3.52 -8.18
CA SER A 170 -2.34 -2.37 -9.09
C SER A 170 -2.52 -1.05 -8.33
N GLY A 171 -2.26 -1.09 -7.03
CA GLY A 171 -2.21 0.09 -6.18
C GLY A 171 -0.83 0.74 -6.16
N ASN A 172 -0.62 1.65 -5.19
CA ASN A 172 0.62 2.41 -5.09
C ASN A 172 1.89 1.53 -5.09
N VAL A 173 1.94 0.49 -4.25
CA VAL A 173 3.13 -0.37 -4.16
C VAL A 173 3.41 -1.06 -5.49
N ALA A 174 2.39 -1.69 -6.09
CA ALA A 174 2.51 -2.43 -7.34
C ALA A 174 2.94 -1.54 -8.51
N ILE A 175 2.29 -0.38 -8.69
CA ILE A 175 2.60 0.56 -9.79
C ILE A 175 4.08 0.96 -9.74
N TYR A 176 4.57 1.37 -8.57
CA TYR A 176 5.95 1.84 -8.45
C TYR A 176 6.96 0.69 -8.35
N ALA A 177 6.57 -0.51 -7.93
CA ALA A 177 7.38 -1.71 -8.10
C ALA A 177 7.57 -2.08 -9.58
N ILE A 178 6.47 -2.06 -10.36
CA ILE A 178 6.52 -2.29 -11.82
C ILE A 178 7.43 -1.26 -12.50
N GLU A 179 7.23 0.02 -12.20
CA GLU A 179 8.04 1.10 -12.78
C GLU A 179 9.54 0.91 -12.48
N LYS A 180 9.89 0.63 -11.22
CA LYS A 180 11.30 0.43 -10.85
C LYS A 180 11.86 -0.86 -11.42
N ALA A 181 11.10 -1.94 -11.47
CA ALA A 181 11.50 -3.20 -12.10
C ALA A 181 11.88 -2.99 -13.57
N GLN A 182 11.04 -2.26 -14.32
CA GLN A 182 11.30 -1.93 -15.72
C GLN A 182 12.53 -1.03 -15.88
N GLN A 183 12.76 -0.07 -14.99
CA GLN A 183 13.99 0.75 -15.00
C GLN A 183 15.26 -0.07 -14.75
N LEU A 184 15.13 -1.22 -14.08
CA LEU A 184 16.22 -2.17 -13.82
C LEU A 184 16.32 -3.28 -14.88
N GLY A 185 15.58 -3.16 -15.99
CA GLY A 185 15.62 -4.08 -17.09
C GLY A 185 14.76 -5.34 -16.93
N VAL A 186 13.88 -5.38 -15.93
CA VAL A 186 12.94 -6.50 -15.70
C VAL A 186 11.68 -6.31 -16.53
N LYS A 187 11.24 -7.33 -17.24
CA LYS A 187 9.95 -7.34 -17.92
C LYS A 187 8.86 -7.86 -16.97
N VAL A 188 7.98 -6.97 -16.50
CA VAL A 188 6.84 -7.34 -15.65
C VAL A 188 5.67 -7.72 -16.51
N VAL A 189 5.14 -8.94 -16.34
CA VAL A 189 4.11 -9.51 -17.21
C VAL A 189 2.72 -9.60 -16.59
N THR A 190 2.58 -9.37 -15.29
CA THR A 190 1.29 -9.40 -14.61
C THR A 190 1.04 -8.20 -13.71
N CYS A 191 -0.22 -7.86 -13.49
CA CYS A 191 -0.71 -7.06 -12.37
C CYS A 191 -2.14 -7.49 -12.03
N SER A 192 -2.65 -7.18 -10.83
CA SER A 192 -3.98 -7.60 -10.42
C SER A 192 -4.75 -6.53 -9.65
N ASP A 193 -6.06 -6.67 -9.58
CA ASP A 193 -6.91 -5.96 -8.62
C ASP A 193 -7.88 -6.94 -7.93
N SER A 194 -8.84 -6.42 -7.17
CA SER A 194 -9.80 -7.28 -6.46
C SER A 194 -10.79 -8.04 -7.37
N THR A 195 -10.84 -7.72 -8.66
CA THR A 195 -11.77 -8.33 -9.63
C THR A 195 -11.10 -9.30 -10.59
N GLY A 196 -9.77 -9.24 -10.72
CA GLY A 196 -9.04 -10.10 -11.65
C GLY A 196 -7.59 -9.69 -11.82
N TRP A 197 -6.96 -10.23 -12.84
CA TRP A 197 -5.57 -9.89 -13.19
C TRP A 197 -5.39 -9.72 -14.69
N ILE A 198 -4.31 -9.03 -15.02
CA ILE A 198 -3.79 -8.89 -16.38
C ILE A 198 -2.59 -9.81 -16.55
N TYR A 199 -2.53 -10.46 -17.71
CA TYR A 199 -1.30 -11.02 -18.27
C TYR A 199 -0.98 -10.30 -19.57
N ASP A 200 0.22 -9.75 -19.71
CA ASP A 200 0.73 -9.17 -20.95
C ASP A 200 2.14 -9.73 -21.23
N PRO A 201 2.29 -10.64 -22.20
CA PRO A 201 3.58 -11.23 -22.54
C PRO A 201 4.61 -10.20 -23.03
N ASN A 202 4.15 -9.04 -23.53
CA ASN A 202 5.02 -7.95 -23.97
C ASN A 202 5.47 -7.03 -22.83
N GLY A 203 4.89 -7.23 -21.65
CA GLY A 203 5.15 -6.43 -20.45
C GLY A 203 4.11 -5.36 -20.18
N ILE A 204 3.84 -5.14 -18.91
CA ILE A 204 2.87 -4.16 -18.45
C ILE A 204 3.29 -2.75 -18.87
N ASP A 205 2.40 -2.01 -19.52
CA ASP A 205 2.56 -0.59 -19.81
C ASP A 205 2.26 0.24 -18.55
N VAL A 206 3.30 0.70 -17.90
CA VAL A 206 3.16 1.41 -16.62
C VAL A 206 2.49 2.78 -16.77
N ALA A 207 2.64 3.44 -17.92
CA ALA A 207 1.99 4.73 -18.16
C ALA A 207 0.48 4.55 -18.29
N LEU A 208 0.04 3.56 -19.06
CA LEU A 208 -1.38 3.19 -19.17
C LEU A 208 -1.93 2.72 -17.81
N LEU A 209 -1.15 1.92 -17.06
CA LEU A 209 -1.58 1.47 -15.73
C LEU A 209 -1.81 2.64 -14.78
N LYS A 210 -0.92 3.64 -14.76
CA LYS A 210 -1.08 4.88 -13.97
C LYS A 210 -2.32 5.65 -14.41
N GLU A 211 -2.53 5.81 -15.71
CA GLU A 211 -3.72 6.49 -16.22
C GLU A 211 -5.02 5.82 -15.72
N VAL A 212 -5.10 4.50 -15.87
CA VAL A 212 -6.28 3.73 -15.45
C VAL A 212 -6.48 3.78 -13.93
N LYS A 213 -5.41 3.60 -13.14
CA LYS A 213 -5.54 3.42 -11.69
C LYS A 213 -5.48 4.72 -10.89
N GLU A 214 -4.60 5.64 -11.25
CA GLU A 214 -4.38 6.88 -10.49
C GLU A 214 -5.28 8.03 -10.99
N VAL A 215 -5.46 8.14 -12.31
CA VAL A 215 -6.25 9.23 -12.92
C VAL A 215 -7.73 8.85 -13.00
N LYS A 216 -8.05 7.77 -13.73
CA LYS A 216 -9.44 7.32 -13.94
C LYS A 216 -10.03 6.61 -12.73
N ARG A 217 -9.19 6.07 -11.83
CA ARG A 217 -9.57 5.23 -10.69
C ARG A 217 -10.44 4.04 -11.09
N ALA A 218 -10.17 3.49 -12.25
CA ALA A 218 -10.94 2.43 -12.88
C ALA A 218 -10.40 1.03 -12.56
N ARG A 219 -11.07 0.01 -13.08
CA ARG A 219 -10.66 -1.40 -12.97
C ARG A 219 -9.70 -1.78 -14.10
N LEU A 220 -8.99 -2.90 -13.91
CA LEU A 220 -8.05 -3.42 -14.91
C LEU A 220 -8.71 -3.87 -16.22
N THR A 221 -10.02 -4.06 -16.24
CA THR A 221 -10.80 -4.26 -17.48
C THR A 221 -10.62 -3.12 -18.48
N GLU A 222 -10.48 -1.86 -17.99
CA GLU A 222 -10.20 -0.72 -18.87
C GLU A 222 -8.77 -0.75 -19.42
N TYR A 223 -7.81 -1.26 -18.65
CA TYR A 223 -6.45 -1.48 -19.13
C TYR A 223 -6.45 -2.48 -20.31
N ALA A 224 -7.09 -3.64 -20.13
CA ALA A 224 -7.17 -4.66 -21.17
C ALA A 224 -7.92 -4.15 -22.41
N ALA A 225 -8.96 -3.35 -22.25
CA ALA A 225 -9.67 -2.75 -23.39
C ALA A 225 -8.81 -1.78 -24.21
N ALA A 226 -7.82 -1.13 -23.57
CA ALA A 226 -6.91 -0.17 -24.20
C ALA A 226 -5.62 -0.80 -24.74
N LYS A 227 -5.28 -2.04 -24.36
CA LYS A 227 -4.03 -2.73 -24.71
C LYS A 227 -4.31 -4.09 -25.33
N SER A 228 -4.18 -4.20 -26.64
CA SER A 228 -4.53 -5.41 -27.41
C SER A 228 -3.69 -6.65 -27.09
N THR A 229 -2.51 -6.49 -26.47
CA THR A 229 -1.64 -7.60 -26.04
C THR A 229 -1.96 -8.10 -24.64
N ALA A 230 -2.78 -7.37 -23.89
CA ALA A 230 -3.11 -7.69 -22.51
C ALA A 230 -4.37 -8.55 -22.43
N GLU A 231 -4.28 -9.65 -21.72
CA GLU A 231 -5.39 -10.54 -21.42
C GLU A 231 -5.91 -10.25 -20.00
N TYR A 232 -7.21 -10.01 -19.88
CA TYR A 232 -7.86 -9.87 -18.58
C TYR A 232 -8.51 -11.19 -18.17
N HIS A 233 -8.19 -11.66 -16.97
CA HIS A 233 -8.77 -12.84 -16.36
C HIS A 233 -9.58 -12.41 -15.12
N ALA A 234 -10.87 -12.69 -15.12
CA ALA A 234 -11.73 -12.41 -13.97
C ALA A 234 -11.42 -13.38 -12.82
N LYS A 235 -11.27 -12.85 -11.62
CA LYS A 235 -11.01 -13.66 -10.42
C LYS A 235 -12.19 -14.57 -10.10
N GLN A 236 -11.92 -15.86 -9.92
CA GLN A 236 -12.89 -16.86 -9.51
C GLN A 236 -12.48 -17.49 -8.17
N ASN A 237 -13.42 -17.69 -7.26
CA ASN A 237 -13.25 -18.46 -5.99
C ASN A 237 -11.98 -18.15 -5.18
N GLY A 238 -11.56 -16.89 -5.10
CA GLY A 238 -10.38 -16.51 -4.32
C GLY A 238 -9.02 -16.71 -5.02
N GLU A 239 -9.01 -17.18 -6.25
CA GLU A 239 -7.84 -17.47 -7.06
C GLU A 239 -6.84 -16.31 -7.16
N HIS A 240 -5.54 -16.62 -7.11
CA HIS A 240 -4.42 -15.68 -7.24
C HIS A 240 -3.64 -15.92 -8.54
N GLY A 241 -4.36 -15.88 -9.66
CA GLY A 241 -3.86 -16.31 -10.98
C GLY A 241 -2.61 -15.60 -11.51
N VAL A 242 -2.13 -14.55 -10.88
CA VAL A 242 -0.86 -13.90 -11.25
C VAL A 242 0.36 -14.80 -11.07
N TRP A 243 0.28 -15.79 -10.21
CA TRP A 243 1.39 -16.67 -9.87
C TRP A 243 1.56 -17.87 -10.79
N GLN A 244 0.61 -18.11 -11.69
CA GLN A 244 0.65 -19.28 -12.60
C GLN A 244 1.66 -19.16 -13.74
N TYR A 245 2.17 -17.97 -14.02
CA TYR A 245 3.07 -17.73 -15.15
C TYR A 245 4.51 -18.01 -14.77
N LYS A 246 5.26 -18.60 -15.71
CA LYS A 246 6.69 -18.85 -15.52
C LYS A 246 7.45 -17.53 -15.62
N VAL A 247 8.06 -17.13 -14.51
CA VAL A 247 8.83 -15.89 -14.33
C VAL A 247 10.08 -16.15 -13.50
N ASP A 248 11.00 -15.20 -13.48
CA ASP A 248 12.20 -15.27 -12.62
C ASP A 248 11.96 -14.67 -11.22
N LEU A 249 10.97 -13.79 -11.07
CA LEU A 249 10.64 -13.11 -9.80
C LEU A 249 9.14 -13.09 -9.56
N ALA A 250 8.76 -13.33 -8.31
CA ALA A 250 7.42 -13.08 -7.80
C ALA A 250 7.45 -11.94 -6.78
N LEU A 251 6.70 -10.87 -7.05
CA LEU A 251 6.68 -9.65 -6.23
C LEU A 251 5.26 -9.42 -5.68
N PRO A 252 4.94 -9.93 -4.48
CA PRO A 252 3.66 -9.69 -3.83
C PRO A 252 3.54 -8.22 -3.40
N CYS A 253 2.61 -7.47 -4.03
CA CYS A 253 2.44 -6.02 -3.85
C CYS A 253 1.00 -5.60 -3.56
N ALA A 254 0.11 -6.54 -3.20
CA ALA A 254 -1.30 -6.26 -2.94
C ALA A 254 -1.65 -6.30 -1.45
N THR A 255 -1.98 -7.46 -0.92
CA THR A 255 -2.49 -7.62 0.45
C THR A 255 -1.82 -8.79 1.16
N GLN A 256 -2.02 -8.89 2.48
CA GLN A 256 -1.65 -10.10 3.22
C GLN A 256 -2.43 -11.32 2.70
N ASN A 257 -1.83 -12.51 2.86
CA ASN A 257 -2.42 -13.80 2.46
C ASN A 257 -2.76 -13.92 0.96
N GLU A 258 -2.00 -13.26 0.11
CA GLU A 258 -2.16 -13.32 -1.34
C GLU A 258 -1.35 -14.45 -2.02
N LEU A 259 -0.59 -15.18 -1.25
CA LEU A 259 0.16 -16.36 -1.63
C LEU A 259 -0.22 -17.48 -0.65
N ASP A 260 -0.78 -18.55 -1.17
CA ASP A 260 -1.03 -19.76 -0.40
C ASP A 260 0.02 -20.85 -0.67
N ILE A 261 -0.16 -22.03 -0.08
CA ILE A 261 0.82 -23.11 -0.22
C ILE A 261 0.86 -23.68 -1.65
N GLU A 262 -0.24 -23.65 -2.37
CA GLU A 262 -0.31 -24.16 -3.75
C GLU A 262 0.33 -23.14 -4.71
N ASP A 263 0.10 -21.84 -4.50
CA ASP A 263 0.81 -20.78 -5.21
C ASP A 263 2.33 -20.89 -5.01
N ALA A 264 2.78 -21.10 -3.76
CA ALA A 264 4.20 -21.26 -3.45
C ALA A 264 4.82 -22.47 -4.13
N LYS A 265 4.15 -23.63 -4.12
CA LYS A 265 4.60 -24.83 -4.83
C LYS A 265 4.72 -24.61 -6.32
N MET A 266 3.74 -23.90 -6.90
CA MET A 266 3.72 -23.59 -8.34
C MET A 266 4.88 -22.65 -8.71
N LEU A 267 5.13 -21.61 -7.92
CA LEU A 267 6.26 -20.69 -8.14
C LEU A 267 7.59 -21.41 -8.09
N VAL A 268 7.82 -22.25 -7.06
CA VAL A 268 9.04 -23.06 -6.95
C VAL A 268 9.19 -24.04 -8.13
N ALA A 269 8.10 -24.69 -8.54
CA ALA A 269 8.13 -25.58 -9.72
C ALA A 269 8.44 -24.83 -11.03
N ASN A 270 8.07 -23.55 -11.10
CA ASN A 270 8.35 -22.66 -12.25
C ASN A 270 9.77 -22.05 -12.19
N GLY A 271 10.50 -22.25 -11.09
CA GLY A 271 11.89 -21.82 -10.94
C GLY A 271 12.08 -20.43 -10.34
N VAL A 272 11.06 -19.91 -9.64
CA VAL A 272 11.13 -18.65 -8.89
C VAL A 272 11.91 -18.82 -7.58
#